data_ccefd50543209aa5d944e971b5583648
#
_entry.id   ccefd50543209aa5d944e971b5583648
#
_cell.length_a   1.000
_cell.length_b   1.000
_cell.length_c   1.000
_cell.angle_alpha   90.00
_cell.angle_beta   90.00
_cell.angle_gamma   90.00
#
_symmetry.space_group_name_H-M   'P 1'
#
loop_
_entity.id
_entity.type
_entity.pdbx_description
1 polymer ?
#
loop_
_entity_poly.entity_id
_entity_poly.type
_entity_poly.pdbx_seq_one_letter_code
_entity_poly.pdbx_strand_id
1 'polypeptide(L)'
;MIDSRQIFKYRIKLIKQAGALPIHELRVKLQEILLNSKLPFEWTKSGPRLVLGPGEKQTDIQSDCQYVDIYFNRDIREHLIEQELGSLLQAEGYEIIETEQIPYNLCSVESLAKYVCYEASPIALKGDLPKELLMQVNDKVVNLRSFIKGLKALGDNKIEIIIELSALRSIGIEQMLMKLPCLEVKSTGLKLKRKALLWQDSTGAFRQI
;
A
#
# COMPACT_ATOMS: atom_id res chain seq x y z
N MET A 1 8.84 -27.20 29.46
CA MET A 1 8.07 -27.48 28.24
C MET A 1 7.86 -26.14 27.54
N ILE A 2 8.51 -25.92 26.43
CA ILE A 2 8.26 -24.76 25.58
C ILE A 2 6.93 -25.09 24.89
N ASP A 3 5.87 -24.41 25.34
CA ASP A 3 4.57 -24.48 24.69
C ASP A 3 4.73 -23.87 23.27
N SER A 4 4.95 -24.73 22.29
CA SER A 4 5.07 -24.30 20.89
C SER A 4 3.68 -23.92 20.40
N ARG A 5 3.21 -22.75 20.83
CA ARG A 5 1.96 -22.17 20.31
C ARG A 5 2.11 -22.01 18.82
N GLN A 6 1.33 -22.76 18.07
CA GLN A 6 1.26 -22.59 16.63
C GLN A 6 0.58 -21.25 16.35
N ILE A 7 1.27 -20.37 15.61
CA ILE A 7 0.75 -19.05 15.20
C ILE A 7 0.40 -19.15 13.73
N PHE A 8 -0.78 -18.64 13.41
CA PHE A 8 -1.33 -18.60 12.07
C PHE A 8 -1.31 -17.17 11.57
N LYS A 9 -0.87 -16.97 10.34
CA LYS A 9 -0.75 -15.66 9.71
C LYS A 9 -1.71 -15.57 8.54
N TYR A 10 -2.50 -14.51 8.54
CA TYR A 10 -3.44 -14.21 7.47
C TYR A 10 -3.10 -12.87 6.84
N ARG A 11 -3.08 -12.84 5.53
CA ARG A 11 -2.95 -11.62 4.73
C ARG A 11 -4.31 -11.22 4.21
N ILE A 12 -4.70 -9.99 4.51
CA ILE A 12 -5.96 -9.41 4.05
C ILE A 12 -5.63 -8.31 3.06
N LYS A 13 -6.25 -8.39 1.88
CA LYS A 13 -6.19 -7.37 0.85
C LYS A 13 -7.43 -6.49 0.94
N LEU A 14 -7.20 -5.18 0.98
CA LEU A 14 -8.23 -4.17 1.14
C LEU A 14 -8.23 -3.21 -0.06
N ILE A 15 -9.43 -2.79 -0.48
CA ILE A 15 -9.62 -1.58 -1.26
C ILE A 15 -9.84 -0.41 -0.29
N LYS A 16 -9.09 0.68 -0.50
CA LYS A 16 -9.27 1.94 0.21
C LYS A 16 -10.04 2.91 -0.68
N GLN A 17 -11.19 3.38 -0.21
CA GLN A 17 -11.99 4.40 -0.90
C GLN A 17 -11.42 5.81 -0.65
N ALA A 18 -11.83 6.78 -1.48
CA ALA A 18 -11.53 8.18 -1.21
C ALA A 18 -12.22 8.62 0.09
N GLY A 19 -11.52 9.37 0.91
CA GLY A 19 -12.01 9.79 2.23
C GLY A 19 -11.84 8.79 3.36
N ALA A 20 -11.41 7.55 3.06
CA ALA A 20 -11.10 6.54 4.09
C ALA A 20 -9.93 6.97 4.99
N LEU A 21 -9.90 6.43 6.20
CA LEU A 21 -8.83 6.69 7.17
C LEU A 21 -7.42 6.56 6.56
N PRO A 22 -6.48 7.44 6.91
CA PRO A 22 -5.08 7.28 6.53
C PRO A 22 -4.47 6.05 7.22
N ILE A 23 -3.37 5.53 6.68
CA ILE A 23 -2.79 4.25 7.13
C ILE A 23 -2.44 4.20 8.63
N HIS A 24 -2.02 5.32 9.22
CA HIS A 24 -1.64 5.37 10.63
C HIS A 24 -2.86 5.30 11.55
N GLU A 25 -3.99 5.90 11.15
CA GLU A 25 -5.27 5.83 11.87
C GLU A 25 -5.92 4.45 11.68
N LEU A 26 -5.84 3.87 10.47
CA LEU A 26 -6.30 2.52 10.21
C LEU A 26 -5.65 1.50 11.17
N ARG A 27 -4.37 1.67 11.51
CA ARG A 27 -3.69 0.79 12.46
C ARG A 27 -4.37 0.79 13.83
N VAL A 28 -4.63 1.98 14.36
CA VAL A 28 -5.30 2.15 15.66
C VAL A 28 -6.70 1.55 15.60
N LYS A 29 -7.42 1.86 14.54
CA LYS A 29 -8.78 1.36 14.36
C LYS A 29 -8.87 -0.16 14.24
N LEU A 30 -7.96 -0.77 13.48
CA LEU A 30 -7.87 -2.23 13.39
C LEU A 30 -7.58 -2.88 14.74
N GLN A 31 -6.73 -2.27 15.57
CA GLN A 31 -6.48 -2.76 16.91
C GLN A 31 -7.75 -2.71 17.77
N GLU A 32 -8.51 -1.60 17.71
CA GLU A 32 -9.81 -1.48 18.43
C GLU A 32 -10.81 -2.53 17.93
N ILE A 33 -10.93 -2.71 16.60
CA ILE A 33 -11.83 -3.69 16.00
C ILE A 33 -11.46 -5.10 16.46
N LEU A 34 -10.20 -5.47 16.43
CA LEU A 34 -9.73 -6.77 16.87
C LEU A 34 -9.99 -7.01 18.37
N LEU A 35 -9.76 -6.00 19.21
CA LEU A 35 -10.02 -6.09 20.63
C LEU A 35 -11.50 -6.34 20.97
N ASN A 36 -12.40 -5.81 20.15
CA ASN A 36 -13.85 -5.96 20.31
C ASN A 36 -14.41 -7.19 19.54
N SER A 37 -13.61 -7.85 18.72
CA SER A 37 -14.00 -9.05 18.00
C SER A 37 -13.87 -10.30 18.85
N LYS A 38 -14.49 -11.40 18.40
CA LYS A 38 -14.34 -12.73 19.00
C LYS A 38 -13.16 -13.52 18.42
N LEU A 39 -12.37 -12.90 17.56
CA LEU A 39 -11.26 -13.56 16.88
C LEU A 39 -10.10 -13.85 17.87
N PRO A 40 -9.47 -15.00 17.79
CA PRO A 40 -8.41 -15.42 18.71
C PRO A 40 -7.04 -14.90 18.24
N PHE A 41 -6.87 -13.59 18.20
CA PHE A 41 -5.62 -12.96 17.75
C PHE A 41 -4.44 -13.22 18.70
N GLU A 42 -3.24 -13.14 18.15
CA GLU A 42 -2.01 -13.17 18.92
C GLU A 42 -1.77 -11.82 19.60
N TRP A 43 -1.39 -11.86 20.88
CA TRP A 43 -1.08 -10.70 21.69
C TRP A 43 0.39 -10.32 21.62
N THR A 44 0.66 -9.02 21.52
CA THR A 44 1.96 -8.42 21.79
C THR A 44 1.86 -7.49 23.00
N LYS A 45 2.97 -6.91 23.41
CA LYS A 45 2.98 -5.90 24.48
C LYS A 45 2.13 -4.65 24.15
N SER A 46 1.93 -4.38 22.84
CA SER A 46 1.20 -3.20 22.34
C SER A 46 -0.22 -3.52 21.85
N GLY A 47 -0.72 -4.73 22.07
CA GLY A 47 -2.06 -5.16 21.62
C GLY A 47 -2.02 -6.29 20.59
N PRO A 48 -3.10 -6.46 19.80
CA PRO A 48 -3.17 -7.46 18.75
C PRO A 48 -2.01 -7.35 17.78
N ARG A 49 -1.40 -8.51 17.42
CA ARG A 49 -0.29 -8.53 16.48
C ARG A 49 -0.80 -8.35 15.06
N LEU A 50 -0.43 -7.24 14.44
CA LEU A 50 -0.70 -6.95 13.04
C LEU A 50 0.44 -6.16 12.40
N VAL A 51 0.61 -6.32 11.08
CA VAL A 51 1.57 -5.57 10.27
C VAL A 51 0.84 -4.99 9.07
N LEU A 52 0.79 -3.67 8.98
CA LEU A 52 0.24 -2.99 7.82
C LEU A 52 1.30 -2.89 6.71
N GLY A 53 0.89 -3.15 5.50
CA GLY A 53 1.68 -2.82 4.32
C GLY A 53 1.85 -1.31 4.17
N PRO A 54 2.78 -0.87 3.32
CA PRO A 54 2.92 0.54 2.98
C PRO A 54 1.58 1.11 2.51
N GLY A 55 1.20 2.25 3.04
CA GLY A 55 -0.08 2.89 2.74
C GLY A 55 0.05 4.40 2.61
N GLU A 56 -1.00 5.02 2.07
CA GLU A 56 -1.05 6.45 1.86
C GLU A 56 -1.37 7.19 3.16
N LYS A 57 -0.67 8.29 3.37
CA LYS A 57 -0.98 9.24 4.45
C LYS A 57 -2.16 10.13 4.10
N GLN A 58 -2.41 10.33 2.80
CA GLN A 58 -3.48 11.18 2.29
C GLN A 58 -4.79 10.38 2.23
N THR A 59 -5.89 11.03 2.56
CA THR A 59 -7.23 10.41 2.58
C THR A 59 -7.84 10.29 1.20
N ASP A 60 -7.51 11.22 0.30
CA ASP A 60 -8.06 11.33 -1.04
C ASP A 60 -7.46 10.34 -2.06
N ILE A 61 -6.30 9.76 -1.77
CA ILE A 61 -5.70 8.72 -2.62
C ILE A 61 -6.42 7.40 -2.39
N GLN A 62 -7.10 6.92 -3.44
CA GLN A 62 -7.69 5.59 -3.48
C GLN A 62 -6.62 4.50 -3.62
N SER A 63 -6.92 3.27 -3.19
CA SER A 63 -6.00 2.14 -3.34
C SER A 63 -6.73 0.84 -3.59
N ASP A 64 -6.32 0.10 -4.62
CA ASP A 64 -6.76 -1.28 -4.90
C ASP A 64 -5.91 -2.33 -4.18
N CYS A 65 -4.91 -1.92 -3.40
CA CYS A 65 -3.88 -2.81 -2.87
C CYS A 65 -3.36 -2.39 -1.48
N GLN A 66 -4.25 -2.11 -0.56
CA GLN A 66 -3.87 -2.01 0.84
C GLN A 66 -3.84 -3.41 1.44
N TYR A 67 -2.78 -3.73 2.21
CA TYR A 67 -2.66 -5.04 2.84
C TYR A 67 -2.45 -4.92 4.34
N VAL A 68 -2.93 -5.93 5.05
CA VAL A 68 -2.64 -6.15 6.47
C VAL A 68 -2.36 -7.63 6.72
N ASP A 69 -1.27 -7.92 7.41
CA ASP A 69 -1.00 -9.25 7.96
C ASP A 69 -1.48 -9.27 9.42
N ILE A 70 -2.40 -10.18 9.76
CA ILE A 70 -2.92 -10.39 11.13
C ILE A 70 -2.49 -11.77 11.60
N TYR A 71 -2.19 -11.89 12.89
CA TYR A 71 -1.70 -13.12 13.49
C TYR A 71 -2.68 -13.64 14.53
N PHE A 72 -3.00 -14.93 14.43
CA PHE A 72 -3.91 -15.63 15.32
C PHE A 72 -3.20 -16.78 16.04
N ASN A 73 -3.68 -17.11 17.24
CA ASN A 73 -3.14 -18.19 18.06
C ASN A 73 -3.79 -19.55 17.80
N ARG A 74 -4.72 -19.63 16.85
CA ARG A 74 -5.32 -20.85 16.30
C ARG A 74 -5.75 -20.63 14.85
N ASP A 75 -5.94 -21.71 14.14
CA ASP A 75 -6.47 -21.71 12.78
C ASP A 75 -7.92 -21.21 12.74
N ILE A 76 -8.22 -20.35 11.74
CA ILE A 76 -9.53 -19.73 11.56
C ILE A 76 -9.88 -19.81 10.07
N ARG A 77 -11.12 -20.09 9.77
CA ARG A 77 -11.58 -20.02 8.37
C ARG A 77 -11.64 -18.56 7.91
N GLU A 78 -11.14 -18.27 6.71
CA GLU A 78 -11.03 -16.92 6.15
C GLU A 78 -12.37 -16.16 6.21
N HIS A 79 -13.48 -16.81 5.86
CA HIS A 79 -14.80 -16.17 5.88
C HIS A 79 -15.24 -15.66 7.26
N LEU A 80 -14.77 -16.27 8.37
CA LEU A 80 -15.07 -15.78 9.72
C LEU A 80 -14.32 -14.47 10.02
N ILE A 81 -13.10 -14.32 9.47
CA ILE A 81 -12.34 -13.08 9.57
C ILE A 81 -13.09 -11.99 8.77
N GLU A 82 -13.54 -12.31 7.57
CA GLU A 82 -14.30 -11.38 6.72
C GLU A 82 -15.63 -10.96 7.35
N GLN A 83 -16.35 -11.89 7.96
CA GLN A 83 -17.61 -11.57 8.68
C GLN A 83 -17.38 -10.64 9.88
N GLU A 84 -16.37 -10.92 10.70
CA GLU A 84 -16.09 -10.13 11.91
C GLU A 84 -15.53 -8.74 11.60
N LEU A 85 -14.69 -8.62 10.56
CA LEU A 85 -14.00 -7.37 10.24
C LEU A 85 -14.67 -6.56 9.13
N GLY A 86 -15.40 -7.20 8.22
CA GLY A 86 -15.85 -6.59 6.97
C GLY A 86 -16.72 -5.36 7.16
N SER A 87 -17.81 -5.47 7.94
CA SER A 87 -18.73 -4.33 8.16
C SER A 87 -18.06 -3.18 8.91
N LEU A 88 -17.15 -3.50 9.85
CA LEU A 88 -16.44 -2.51 10.64
C LEU A 88 -15.39 -1.76 9.81
N LEU A 89 -14.68 -2.47 8.93
CA LEU A 89 -13.75 -1.85 7.99
C LEU A 89 -14.47 -1.03 6.92
N GLN A 90 -15.62 -1.50 6.45
CA GLN A 90 -16.45 -0.78 5.49
C GLN A 90 -16.91 0.58 6.02
N ALA A 91 -17.24 0.67 7.31
CA ALA A 91 -17.59 1.93 7.97
C ALA A 91 -16.44 2.95 7.95
N GLU A 92 -15.20 2.48 7.88
CA GLU A 92 -13.98 3.31 7.79
C GLU A 92 -13.50 3.53 6.34
N GLY A 93 -14.30 3.11 5.35
CA GLY A 93 -14.00 3.29 3.92
C GLY A 93 -13.05 2.22 3.35
N TYR A 94 -12.96 1.05 3.99
CA TYR A 94 -12.17 -0.08 3.50
C TYR A 94 -13.05 -1.28 3.19
N GLU A 95 -12.77 -1.94 2.08
CA GLU A 95 -13.47 -3.16 1.64
C GLU A 95 -12.48 -4.32 1.61
N ILE A 96 -12.84 -5.45 2.24
CA ILE A 96 -12.05 -6.68 2.15
C ILE A 96 -12.32 -7.32 0.80
N ILE A 97 -11.25 -7.58 0.03
CA ILE A 97 -11.33 -8.23 -1.28
C ILE A 97 -10.89 -9.68 -1.20
N GLU A 98 -9.92 -9.95 -0.34
CA GLU A 98 -9.31 -11.26 -0.24
C GLU A 98 -8.73 -11.46 1.15
N THR A 99 -8.92 -12.64 1.70
CA THR A 99 -8.29 -13.09 2.94
C THR A 99 -7.63 -14.43 2.65
N GLU A 100 -6.33 -14.54 2.91
CA GLU A 100 -5.55 -15.75 2.63
C GLU A 100 -4.69 -16.11 3.84
N GLN A 101 -4.73 -17.39 4.24
CA GLN A 101 -3.76 -17.93 5.18
C GLN A 101 -2.42 -18.13 4.48
N ILE A 102 -1.38 -17.48 4.98
CA ILE A 102 -0.04 -17.55 4.41
C ILE A 102 0.96 -18.19 5.39
N PRO A 103 2.06 -18.80 4.89
CA PRO A 103 3.09 -19.35 5.76
C PRO A 103 3.60 -18.32 6.78
N TYR A 104 3.73 -18.72 8.04
CA TYR A 104 4.17 -17.83 9.11
C TYR A 104 5.53 -17.16 8.83
N ASN A 105 6.45 -17.90 8.21
CA ASN A 105 7.80 -17.46 7.85
C ASN A 105 7.86 -16.61 6.57
N LEU A 106 6.75 -16.47 5.84
CA LEU A 106 6.70 -15.56 4.70
C LEU A 106 6.93 -14.13 5.18
N CYS A 107 7.73 -13.36 4.44
CA CYS A 107 7.97 -11.94 4.76
C CYS A 107 6.65 -11.18 4.92
N SER A 108 6.63 -10.22 5.85
CA SER A 108 5.50 -9.31 5.96
C SER A 108 5.35 -8.46 4.69
N VAL A 109 4.13 -8.02 4.42
CA VAL A 109 3.86 -7.13 3.29
C VAL A 109 4.72 -5.86 3.34
N GLU A 110 4.98 -5.31 4.54
CA GLU A 110 5.84 -4.15 4.72
C GLU A 110 7.30 -4.42 4.27
N SER A 111 7.81 -5.61 4.55
CA SER A 111 9.18 -5.99 4.17
C SER A 111 9.29 -6.39 2.70
N LEU A 112 8.23 -6.97 2.13
CA LEU A 112 8.20 -7.48 0.77
C LEU A 112 8.04 -6.35 -0.25
N ALA A 113 7.17 -5.37 0.02
CA ALA A 113 6.90 -4.28 -0.90
C ALA A 113 8.13 -3.35 -1.04
N LYS A 114 8.61 -3.21 -2.27
CA LYS A 114 9.72 -2.31 -2.62
C LYS A 114 9.27 -1.20 -3.55
N TYR A 115 8.25 -1.46 -4.35
CA TYR A 115 7.75 -0.55 -5.37
C TYR A 115 6.25 -0.41 -5.26
N VAL A 116 5.74 0.67 -5.80
CA VAL A 116 4.31 0.95 -5.88
C VAL A 116 3.97 1.41 -7.29
N CYS A 117 2.84 0.96 -7.78
CA CYS A 117 2.27 1.36 -9.05
C CYS A 117 1.09 2.30 -8.80
N TYR A 118 1.15 3.50 -9.37
CA TYR A 118 0.04 4.45 -9.38
C TYR A 118 -0.53 4.64 -10.78
N GLU A 119 -1.82 4.85 -10.82
CA GLU A 119 -2.54 5.44 -11.93
C GLU A 119 -2.83 6.90 -11.57
N ALA A 120 -2.59 7.82 -12.49
CA ALA A 120 -2.83 9.23 -12.30
C ALA A 120 -3.56 9.84 -13.51
N SER A 121 -4.54 10.72 -13.23
CA SER A 121 -5.33 11.44 -14.24
C SER A 121 -5.85 12.79 -13.68
N PRO A 122 -6.13 13.80 -14.49
CA PRO A 122 -5.80 13.91 -15.91
C PRO A 122 -4.34 14.33 -16.11
N ILE A 123 -3.54 13.50 -16.72
CA ILE A 123 -2.13 13.76 -17.03
C ILE A 123 -1.82 13.27 -18.46
N ALA A 124 -1.17 14.11 -19.27
CA ALA A 124 -0.67 13.70 -20.56
C ALA A 124 0.84 13.45 -20.53
N LEU A 125 1.26 12.34 -21.09
CA LEU A 125 2.69 12.06 -21.33
C LEU A 125 3.12 12.73 -22.64
N LYS A 126 4.07 13.69 -22.56
CA LYS A 126 4.53 14.51 -23.67
C LYS A 126 5.91 14.09 -24.22
N GLY A 127 6.56 13.15 -23.60
CA GLY A 127 7.89 12.72 -24.00
C GLY A 127 8.47 11.66 -23.09
N ASP A 128 9.74 11.35 -23.31
CA ASP A 128 10.45 10.36 -22.50
C ASP A 128 10.90 10.92 -21.16
N LEU A 129 11.07 10.03 -20.20
CA LEU A 129 11.70 10.36 -18.93
C LEU A 129 13.13 10.89 -19.16
N PRO A 130 13.49 12.05 -18.60
CA PRO A 130 14.84 12.57 -18.72
C PRO A 130 15.85 11.60 -18.08
N LYS A 131 17.10 11.64 -18.56
CA LYS A 131 18.18 10.80 -18.00
C LYS A 131 18.47 11.14 -16.53
N GLU A 132 18.33 12.42 -16.19
CA GLU A 132 18.48 12.94 -14.83
C GLU A 132 17.31 13.85 -14.48
N LEU A 133 16.88 13.78 -13.23
CA LEU A 133 15.85 14.64 -12.68
C LEU A 133 16.23 15.02 -11.25
N LEU A 134 17.01 16.11 -11.16
CA LEU A 134 17.50 16.58 -9.87
C LEU A 134 16.42 17.43 -9.16
N MET A 135 16.19 17.14 -7.90
CA MET A 135 15.29 17.87 -7.04
C MET A 135 15.91 18.11 -5.67
N GLN A 136 15.73 19.30 -5.14
CA GLN A 136 16.13 19.61 -3.76
C GLN A 136 15.04 19.12 -2.79
N VAL A 137 15.45 18.28 -1.84
CA VAL A 137 14.58 17.71 -0.81
C VAL A 137 15.32 17.80 0.53
N ASN A 138 14.78 18.56 1.47
CA ASN A 138 15.38 18.73 2.80
C ASN A 138 16.90 19.01 2.74
N ASP A 139 17.31 20.04 2.01
CA ASP A 139 18.70 20.48 1.79
C ASP A 139 19.62 19.50 1.05
N LYS A 140 19.07 18.41 0.52
CA LYS A 140 19.82 17.45 -0.31
C LYS A 140 19.31 17.47 -1.74
N VAL A 141 20.25 17.35 -2.68
CA VAL A 141 19.91 17.15 -4.08
C VAL A 141 19.71 15.65 -4.31
N VAL A 142 18.53 15.27 -4.75
CA VAL A 142 18.12 13.88 -5.02
C VAL A 142 17.80 13.73 -6.49
N ASN A 143 18.34 12.69 -7.13
CA ASN A 143 17.96 12.36 -8.50
C ASN A 143 16.71 11.50 -8.50
N LEU A 144 15.54 12.12 -8.74
CA LEU A 144 14.26 11.43 -8.77
C LEU A 144 14.16 10.36 -9.85
N ARG A 145 14.93 10.52 -10.94
CA ARG A 145 14.93 9.55 -12.06
C ARG A 145 15.29 8.15 -11.60
N SER A 146 16.20 8.01 -10.65
CA SER A 146 16.65 6.71 -10.14
C SER A 146 15.53 5.91 -9.46
N PHE A 147 14.52 6.58 -8.92
CA PHE A 147 13.39 5.96 -8.20
C PHE A 147 12.22 5.60 -9.13
N ILE A 148 12.15 6.18 -10.32
CA ILE A 148 11.09 5.87 -11.29
C ILE A 148 11.53 4.66 -12.12
N LYS A 149 10.82 3.55 -11.95
CA LYS A 149 11.13 2.27 -12.61
C LYS A 149 10.31 2.05 -13.88
N GLY A 150 9.17 2.71 -14.00
CA GLY A 150 8.31 2.65 -15.18
C GLY A 150 7.42 3.87 -15.27
N LEU A 151 7.15 4.30 -16.51
CA LEU A 151 6.18 5.34 -16.82
C LEU A 151 5.59 5.00 -18.18
N LYS A 152 4.29 4.91 -18.28
CA LYS A 152 3.58 4.67 -19.54
C LYS A 152 2.27 5.45 -19.61
N ALA A 153 1.88 5.86 -20.82
CA ALA A 153 0.56 6.36 -21.10
C ALA A 153 -0.45 5.19 -21.15
N LEU A 154 -1.62 5.39 -20.53
CA LEU A 154 -2.75 4.45 -20.60
C LEU A 154 -3.85 4.94 -21.55
N GLY A 155 -3.59 5.97 -22.38
CA GLY A 155 -4.59 6.68 -23.19
C GLY A 155 -5.30 7.78 -22.39
N ASP A 156 -6.13 8.57 -23.05
CA ASP A 156 -7.07 9.57 -22.52
C ASP A 156 -6.60 10.37 -21.28
N ASN A 157 -5.41 10.98 -21.37
CA ASN A 157 -4.82 11.78 -20.29
C ASN A 157 -4.64 10.98 -18.97
N LYS A 158 -4.29 9.73 -19.07
CA LYS A 158 -4.02 8.84 -17.97
C LYS A 158 -2.64 8.21 -18.10
N ILE A 159 -1.91 8.15 -16.99
CA ILE A 159 -0.60 7.50 -16.94
C ILE A 159 -0.56 6.43 -15.86
N GLU A 160 0.34 5.48 -16.04
CA GLU A 160 0.79 4.57 -14.99
C GLU A 160 2.25 4.86 -14.68
N ILE A 161 2.58 4.92 -13.40
CA ILE A 161 3.95 5.14 -12.94
C ILE A 161 4.32 4.12 -11.85
N ILE A 162 5.50 3.51 -12.00
CA ILE A 162 6.08 2.60 -10.98
C ILE A 162 7.22 3.33 -10.28
N ILE A 163 7.11 3.44 -8.96
CA ILE A 163 8.05 4.19 -8.12
C ILE A 163 8.56 3.31 -6.99
N GLU A 164 9.81 3.49 -6.63
CA GLU A 164 10.38 2.88 -5.44
C GLU A 164 9.81 3.53 -4.17
N LEU A 165 9.33 2.72 -3.24
CA LEU A 165 8.67 3.20 -2.00
C LEU A 165 9.57 4.06 -1.12
N SER A 166 10.88 3.86 -1.18
CA SER A 166 11.86 4.67 -0.44
C SER A 166 11.78 6.16 -0.78
N ALA A 167 11.49 6.50 -2.05
CA ALA A 167 11.34 7.88 -2.49
C ALA A 167 10.10 8.56 -1.88
N LEU A 168 9.00 7.83 -1.76
CA LEU A 168 7.73 8.38 -1.27
C LEU A 168 7.73 8.72 0.23
N ARG A 169 8.73 8.23 0.97
CA ARG A 169 8.93 8.62 2.37
C ARG A 169 9.33 10.09 2.51
N SER A 170 10.01 10.64 1.51
CA SER A 170 10.58 11.99 1.52
C SER A 170 9.83 12.96 0.62
N ILE A 171 9.19 12.44 -0.44
CA ILE A 171 8.52 13.25 -1.47
C ILE A 171 7.15 12.63 -1.74
N GLY A 172 6.09 13.44 -1.62
CA GLY A 172 4.75 12.98 -1.99
C GLY A 172 4.63 12.68 -3.49
N ILE A 173 3.79 11.71 -3.85
CA ILE A 173 3.57 11.32 -5.25
C ILE A 173 3.13 12.49 -6.12
N GLU A 174 2.22 13.34 -5.65
CA GLU A 174 1.75 14.53 -6.37
C GLU A 174 2.89 15.48 -6.69
N GLN A 175 3.71 15.79 -5.69
CA GLN A 175 4.85 16.68 -5.84
C GLN A 175 5.86 16.10 -6.84
N MET A 176 6.05 14.78 -6.85
CA MET A 176 6.91 14.12 -7.81
C MET A 176 6.35 14.25 -9.24
N LEU A 177 5.06 13.99 -9.44
CA LEU A 177 4.41 14.08 -10.76
C LEU A 177 4.47 15.50 -11.32
N MET A 178 4.25 16.53 -10.50
CA MET A 178 4.31 17.93 -10.92
C MET A 178 5.72 18.39 -11.32
N LYS A 179 6.75 17.69 -10.92
CA LYS A 179 8.15 18.00 -11.26
C LYS A 179 8.67 17.24 -12.48
N LEU A 180 7.91 16.29 -13.02
CA LEU A 180 8.31 15.53 -14.22
C LEU A 180 8.07 16.36 -15.47
N PRO A 181 9.13 16.81 -16.18
CA PRO A 181 8.99 17.69 -17.34
C PRO A 181 8.34 17.01 -18.54
N CYS A 182 8.33 15.68 -18.58
CA CYS A 182 7.65 14.88 -19.60
C CYS A 182 6.14 14.76 -19.36
N LEU A 183 5.60 15.31 -18.26
CA LEU A 183 4.19 15.28 -17.95
C LEU A 183 3.56 16.66 -18.08
N GLU A 184 2.39 16.71 -18.70
CA GLU A 184 1.49 17.85 -18.62
C GLU A 184 0.39 17.52 -17.61
N VAL A 185 0.55 18.05 -16.40
CA VAL A 185 -0.42 17.90 -15.32
C VAL A 185 -1.41 19.05 -15.40
N LYS A 186 -2.69 18.76 -15.61
CA LYS A 186 -3.74 19.78 -15.46
C LYS A 186 -3.89 20.08 -13.97
N SER A 187 -3.65 21.32 -13.58
CA SER A 187 -3.53 21.76 -12.19
C SER A 187 -4.79 21.60 -11.33
N THR A 188 -5.93 21.29 -11.93
CA THR A 188 -7.19 21.10 -11.22
C THR A 188 -7.67 19.66 -11.35
N GLY A 189 -7.86 18.99 -10.20
CA GLY A 189 -8.50 17.68 -10.15
C GLY A 189 -7.60 16.48 -10.41
N LEU A 190 -6.32 16.57 -10.08
CA LEU A 190 -5.44 15.39 -10.10
C LEU A 190 -6.03 14.28 -9.23
N LYS A 191 -6.33 13.16 -9.85
CA LYS A 191 -6.80 11.95 -9.19
C LYS A 191 -5.69 10.92 -9.20
N LEU A 192 -5.39 10.41 -8.03
CA LEU A 192 -4.39 9.38 -7.83
C LEU A 192 -5.05 8.10 -7.32
N LYS A 193 -4.65 6.98 -7.91
CA LYS A 193 -5.08 5.67 -7.47
C LYS A 193 -3.88 4.73 -7.40
N ARG A 194 -3.63 4.16 -6.23
CA ARG A 194 -2.62 3.13 -6.08
C ARG A 194 -3.17 1.80 -6.57
N LYS A 195 -2.53 1.23 -7.60
CA LYS A 195 -2.97 0.02 -8.29
C LYS A 195 -2.37 -1.25 -7.72
N ALA A 196 -1.08 -1.20 -7.37
CA ALA A 196 -0.37 -2.38 -6.90
C ALA A 196 0.78 -2.02 -5.96
N LEU A 197 1.07 -2.91 -5.02
CA LEU A 197 2.36 -3.01 -4.35
C LEU A 197 3.16 -4.11 -5.05
N LEU A 198 4.43 -3.83 -5.33
CA LEU A 198 5.26 -4.69 -6.16
C LEU A 198 6.57 -5.03 -5.46
N TRP A 199 7.10 -6.20 -5.79
CA TRP A 199 8.47 -6.60 -5.52
C TRP A 199 9.15 -7.01 -6.83
N GLN A 200 10.45 -7.13 -6.84
CA GLN A 200 11.21 -7.53 -8.00
C GLN A 200 11.78 -8.92 -7.77
N ASP A 201 11.50 -9.84 -8.67
CA ASP A 201 12.02 -11.20 -8.60
C ASP A 201 13.51 -11.27 -9.04
N SER A 202 14.11 -12.45 -8.97
CA SER A 202 15.51 -12.67 -9.35
C SER A 202 15.81 -12.41 -10.81
N THR A 203 14.79 -12.36 -11.67
CA THR A 203 14.95 -12.02 -13.11
C THR A 203 14.83 -10.51 -13.36
N GLY A 204 14.52 -9.72 -12.34
CA GLY A 204 14.24 -8.31 -12.45
C GLY A 204 12.80 -7.97 -12.83
N ALA A 205 11.92 -8.94 -12.98
CA ALA A 205 10.52 -8.69 -13.29
C ALA A 205 9.73 -8.23 -12.05
N PHE A 206 8.83 -7.26 -12.26
CA PHE A 206 7.91 -6.82 -11.21
C PHE A 206 6.80 -7.84 -11.01
N ARG A 207 6.56 -8.18 -9.75
CA ARG A 207 5.50 -9.09 -9.29
C ARG A 207 4.62 -8.35 -8.31
N GLN A 208 3.32 -8.56 -8.41
CA GLN A 208 2.35 -8.06 -7.43
C GLN A 208 2.40 -8.92 -6.17
N ILE A 209 2.23 -8.26 -5.02
CA ILE A 209 2.06 -8.92 -3.73
C ILE A 209 0.65 -9.48 -3.63
#